data_3bcd72a0e1e48d01b9d78a30d593b9c2
#
_entry.id   3bcd72a0e1e48d01b9d78a30d593b9c2
#
_cell.length_a   1.000
_cell.length_b   1.000
_cell.length_c   1.000
_cell.angle_alpha   90.00
_cell.angle_beta   90.00
_cell.angle_gamma   90.00
#
_symmetry.space_group_name_H-M   'P 1'
#
loop_
_entity.id
_entity.type
_entity.pdbx_description
1 polymer ?
#
loop_
_entity_poly.entity_id
_entity_poly.type
_entity_poly.pdbx_seq_one_letter_code
_entity_poly.pdbx_strand_id
1 'polypeptide(L)'
;MSETKTYTGGCHCGEVRFEVTTDLSGVAACNCSLCQKRGALWSFVPSEHFGLRAGAEDLKDYQFGKKTIHHLFCGQCGVGAFSRGKNPKGEEMIAVNVRCLDDVDITALTPTPFDGRSL
;
A
#
# COMPACT_ATOMS: atom_id res chain seq x y z
N MET A 1 -9.38 16.46 12.84
CA MET A 1 -8.54 15.36 13.31
C MET A 1 -9.08 14.05 12.80
N SER A 2 -8.22 13.25 12.23
CA SER A 2 -8.62 11.97 11.65
C SER A 2 -8.77 10.91 12.73
N GLU A 3 -9.74 10.04 12.55
CA GLU A 3 -9.93 8.90 13.42
C GLU A 3 -9.29 7.66 12.80
N THR A 4 -8.65 6.85 13.62
CA THR A 4 -8.13 5.56 13.21
C THR A 4 -9.28 4.58 13.08
N LYS A 5 -9.36 3.92 11.92
CA LYS A 5 -10.41 2.94 11.62
C LYS A 5 -9.80 1.70 10.99
N THR A 6 -10.52 0.60 11.04
CA THR A 6 -10.16 -0.61 10.31
C THR A 6 -10.91 -0.63 8.99
N TYR A 7 -10.14 -0.70 7.91
CA TYR A 7 -10.67 -0.78 6.56
C TYR A 7 -10.41 -2.16 5.98
N THR A 8 -11.29 -2.60 5.09
CA THR A 8 -11.01 -3.77 4.27
C THR A 8 -10.63 -3.32 2.87
N GLY A 9 -9.91 -4.14 2.16
CA GLY A 9 -9.52 -3.85 0.79
C GLY A 9 -8.96 -5.06 0.10
N GLY A 10 -8.50 -4.87 -1.12
CA GLY A 10 -7.91 -5.95 -1.90
C GLY A 10 -7.69 -5.57 -3.34
N CYS A 11 -7.37 -6.58 -4.16
CA CYS A 11 -7.14 -6.40 -5.58
C CYS A 11 -8.46 -6.36 -6.35
N HIS A 12 -8.37 -6.10 -7.64
CA HIS A 12 -9.57 -5.96 -8.48
C HIS A 12 -10.36 -7.27 -8.62
N CYS A 13 -9.66 -8.40 -8.79
CA CYS A 13 -10.36 -9.68 -8.98
C CYS A 13 -10.89 -10.29 -7.68
N GLY A 14 -10.48 -9.75 -6.53
CA GLY A 14 -10.95 -10.21 -5.25
C GLY A 14 -10.17 -11.36 -4.63
N GLU A 15 -9.16 -11.91 -5.33
CA GLU A 15 -8.36 -13.02 -4.78
C GLU A 15 -7.50 -12.56 -3.60
N VAL A 16 -6.98 -11.33 -3.65
CA VAL A 16 -6.20 -10.77 -2.55
C VAL A 16 -7.11 -9.89 -1.69
N ARG A 17 -7.19 -10.20 -0.40
CA ARG A 17 -8.01 -9.43 0.54
C ARG A 17 -7.19 -9.15 1.79
N PHE A 18 -7.37 -7.95 2.36
CA PHE A 18 -6.65 -7.56 3.57
C PHE A 18 -7.50 -6.64 4.45
N GLU A 19 -7.03 -6.48 5.68
CA GLU A 19 -7.53 -5.50 6.65
C GLU A 19 -6.40 -4.59 7.05
N VAL A 20 -6.69 -3.32 7.24
CA VAL A 20 -5.69 -2.35 7.70
C VAL A 20 -6.33 -1.38 8.65
N THR A 21 -5.62 -1.06 9.73
CA THR A 21 -6.04 -0.04 10.69
C THR A 21 -5.18 1.20 10.46
N THR A 22 -5.83 2.28 10.05
CA THR A 22 -5.14 3.52 9.69
C THR A 22 -6.10 4.70 9.79
N ASP A 23 -5.52 5.90 9.80
CA ASP A 23 -6.30 7.09 9.59
C ASP A 23 -6.08 7.67 8.20
N LEU A 24 -6.49 8.09 7.37
CA LEU A 24 -6.16 8.49 6.00
C LEU A 24 -5.63 9.92 5.92
N SER A 25 -5.08 10.44 7.03
CA SER A 25 -4.58 11.82 7.06
C SER A 25 -3.21 11.96 6.39
N GLY A 26 -2.42 10.89 6.38
CA GLY A 26 -1.05 10.92 5.86
C GLY A 26 -0.87 10.18 4.55
N VAL A 27 -1.88 10.18 3.70
CA VAL A 27 -1.78 9.50 2.40
C VAL A 27 -0.72 10.16 1.54
N ALA A 28 0.20 9.37 0.98
CA ALA A 28 1.32 9.85 0.20
C ALA A 28 1.16 9.54 -1.28
N ALA A 29 1.48 10.54 -2.12
CA ALA A 29 1.59 10.36 -3.56
C ALA A 29 3.08 10.36 -3.89
N CYS A 30 3.66 9.17 -4.04
CA CYS A 30 5.10 9.01 -4.27
C CYS A 30 5.46 9.23 -5.74
N ASN A 31 6.62 9.85 -5.99
CA ASN A 31 7.11 10.12 -7.33
C ASN A 31 8.24 9.20 -7.78
N CYS A 32 8.49 8.10 -7.07
CA CYS A 32 9.53 7.17 -7.51
C CYS A 32 9.16 6.56 -8.87
N SER A 33 10.13 5.96 -9.54
CA SER A 33 9.93 5.47 -10.91
C SER A 33 8.77 4.49 -11.04
N LEU A 34 8.53 3.67 -10.03
CA LEU A 34 7.44 2.70 -10.03
C LEU A 34 6.09 3.37 -9.72
N CYS A 35 6.05 4.17 -8.65
CA CYS A 35 4.80 4.79 -8.20
C CYS A 35 4.28 5.80 -9.22
N GLN A 36 5.18 6.50 -9.93
CA GLN A 36 4.77 7.42 -10.98
C GLN A 36 4.01 6.69 -12.08
N LYS A 37 4.42 5.49 -12.40
CA LYS A 37 3.76 4.69 -13.45
C LYS A 37 2.47 4.03 -12.95
N ARG A 38 2.46 3.56 -11.71
CA ARG A 38 1.30 2.87 -11.15
C ARG A 38 0.20 3.80 -10.66
N GLY A 39 0.56 5.01 -10.23
CA GLY A 39 -0.43 5.95 -9.71
C GLY A 39 -0.97 5.60 -8.34
N ALA A 40 -0.28 4.77 -7.58
CA ALA A 40 -0.75 4.35 -6.27
C ALA A 40 -0.69 5.48 -5.25
N LEU A 41 -1.63 5.46 -4.30
CA LEU A 41 -1.64 6.36 -3.15
C LEU A 41 -1.41 5.50 -1.92
N TRP A 42 -0.44 5.88 -1.09
CA TRP A 42 0.04 5.02 -0.01
C TRP A 42 -0.35 5.52 1.38
N SER A 43 -0.80 4.60 2.22
CA SER A 43 -0.89 4.80 3.67
C SER A 43 0.12 3.87 4.32
N PHE A 44 1.07 4.44 5.09
CA PHE A 44 2.12 3.66 5.73
C PHE A 44 1.69 3.28 7.14
N VAL A 45 1.73 2.00 7.45
CA VAL A 45 1.34 1.51 8.79
C VAL A 45 2.37 0.50 9.29
N PRO A 46 2.51 0.37 10.63
CA PRO A 46 3.29 -0.74 11.19
C PRO A 46 2.66 -2.08 10.79
N SER A 47 3.47 -3.12 10.71
CA SER A 47 2.97 -4.43 10.27
C SER A 47 1.85 -4.99 11.15
N GLU A 48 1.84 -4.65 12.45
CA GLU A 48 0.78 -5.11 13.36
C GLU A 48 -0.58 -4.48 13.07
N HIS A 49 -0.64 -3.41 12.26
CA HIS A 49 -1.90 -2.79 11.85
C HIS A 49 -2.41 -3.32 10.53
N PHE A 50 -1.77 -4.34 9.98
CA PHE A 50 -2.12 -4.90 8.68
C PHE A 50 -2.29 -6.41 8.80
N GLY A 51 -3.35 -6.96 8.22
CA GLY A 51 -3.57 -8.40 8.17
C GLY A 51 -4.02 -8.85 6.80
N LEU A 52 -3.22 -9.70 6.16
CA LEU A 52 -3.62 -10.33 4.90
C LEU A 52 -4.65 -11.41 5.21
N ARG A 53 -5.81 -11.34 4.57
CA ARG A 53 -6.93 -12.25 4.83
C ARG A 53 -7.05 -13.36 3.81
N ALA A 54 -6.64 -13.09 2.57
CA ALA A 54 -6.73 -14.10 1.50
C ALA A 54 -5.75 -13.75 0.39
N GLY A 55 -5.36 -14.75 -0.39
CA GLY A 55 -4.61 -14.54 -1.62
C GLY A 55 -3.10 -14.50 -1.49
N ALA A 56 -2.55 -14.96 -0.37
CA ALA A 56 -1.09 -15.00 -0.21
C ALA A 56 -0.42 -15.76 -1.36
N GLU A 57 -1.04 -16.84 -1.82
CA GLU A 57 -0.53 -17.67 -2.90
C GLU A 57 -0.61 -17.01 -4.27
N ASP A 58 -1.43 -15.98 -4.42
CA ASP A 58 -1.57 -15.24 -5.67
C ASP A 58 -0.66 -14.03 -5.76
N LEU A 59 0.02 -13.68 -4.67
CA LEU A 59 0.88 -12.50 -4.66
C LEU A 59 2.18 -12.77 -5.41
N LYS A 60 2.56 -11.80 -6.25
CA LYS A 60 3.85 -11.74 -6.89
C LYS A 60 4.64 -10.59 -6.28
N ASP A 61 5.96 -10.71 -6.32
CA ASP A 61 6.87 -9.74 -5.70
C ASP A 61 7.74 -9.10 -6.77
N TYR A 62 7.66 -7.80 -6.88
CA TYR A 62 8.53 -7.04 -7.79
C TYR A 62 9.49 -6.19 -6.97
N GLN A 63 10.78 -6.34 -7.22
CA GLN A 63 11.82 -5.56 -6.54
C GLN A 63 12.72 -4.90 -7.57
N PHE A 64 13.19 -3.70 -7.24
CA PHE A 64 14.13 -2.97 -8.09
C PHE A 64 15.05 -2.12 -7.21
N GLY A 65 16.05 -1.51 -7.84
CA GLY A 65 17.03 -0.70 -7.11
C GLY A 65 17.78 -1.52 -6.09
N LYS A 66 17.74 -1.07 -4.83
CA LYS A 66 18.42 -1.76 -3.72
C LYS A 66 17.70 -3.04 -3.29
N LYS A 67 16.53 -3.31 -3.83
CA LYS A 67 15.72 -4.50 -3.52
C LYS A 67 15.43 -4.65 -2.04
N THR A 68 15.17 -3.53 -1.37
CA THR A 68 14.83 -3.52 0.06
C THR A 68 13.32 -3.50 0.29
N ILE A 69 12.53 -3.22 -0.75
CA ILE A 69 11.08 -3.14 -0.66
C ILE A 69 10.48 -4.21 -1.56
N HIS A 70 9.48 -4.90 -1.02
CA HIS A 70 8.72 -5.90 -1.76
C HIS A 70 7.44 -5.25 -2.27
N HIS A 71 7.35 -5.02 -3.58
CA HIS A 71 6.17 -4.44 -4.21
C HIS A 71 5.26 -5.58 -4.64
N LEU A 72 4.33 -5.93 -3.76
CA LEU A 72 3.48 -7.09 -3.95
C LEU A 72 2.27 -6.73 -4.81
N PHE A 73 1.90 -7.63 -5.70
CA PHE A 73 0.74 -7.42 -6.56
C PHE A 73 0.06 -8.76 -6.84
N CYS A 74 -1.22 -8.69 -7.20
CA CYS A 74 -1.98 -9.89 -7.52
C CYS A 74 -1.52 -10.47 -8.86
N GLY A 75 -1.14 -11.74 -8.87
CA GLY A 75 -0.72 -12.40 -10.10
C GLY A 75 -1.87 -12.71 -11.06
N GLN A 76 -3.12 -12.59 -10.60
CA GLN A 76 -4.29 -12.84 -11.44
C GLN A 76 -4.78 -11.58 -12.16
N CYS A 77 -4.86 -10.44 -11.46
CA CYS A 77 -5.37 -9.20 -12.06
C CYS A 77 -4.32 -8.09 -12.19
N GLY A 78 -3.14 -8.25 -11.58
CA GLY A 78 -2.06 -7.29 -11.71
C GLY A 78 -2.11 -6.08 -10.78
N VAL A 79 -3.12 -5.97 -9.93
CA VAL A 79 -3.27 -4.79 -9.07
C VAL A 79 -2.29 -4.86 -7.90
N GLY A 80 -1.53 -3.78 -7.70
CA GLY A 80 -0.59 -3.64 -6.58
C GLY A 80 -1.31 -3.14 -5.34
N ALA A 81 -1.72 -4.06 -4.46
CA ALA A 81 -2.53 -3.72 -3.30
C ALA A 81 -1.71 -3.18 -2.13
N PHE A 82 -0.50 -3.68 -1.94
CA PHE A 82 0.35 -3.20 -0.85
C PHE A 82 1.81 -3.54 -1.11
N SER A 83 2.68 -2.88 -0.35
CA SER A 83 4.13 -3.11 -0.38
C SER A 83 4.62 -3.35 1.04
N ARG A 84 5.75 -4.03 1.16
CA ARG A 84 6.34 -4.37 2.46
C ARG A 84 7.80 -3.94 2.47
N GLY A 85 8.22 -3.26 3.53
CA GLY A 85 9.58 -2.82 3.67
C GLY A 85 9.90 -2.52 5.12
N LYS A 86 11.04 -1.90 5.36
CA LYS A 86 11.47 -1.53 6.72
C LYS A 86 11.72 -0.03 6.77
N ASN A 87 11.41 0.58 7.93
CA ASN A 87 11.75 1.97 8.17
C ASN A 87 13.23 2.07 8.56
N PRO A 88 13.79 3.30 8.71
CA PRO A 88 15.19 3.46 9.08
C PRO A 88 15.60 2.80 10.39
N LYS A 89 14.61 2.52 11.27
CA LYS A 89 14.86 1.84 12.54
C LYS A 89 14.85 0.31 12.40
N GLY A 90 14.62 -0.22 11.20
CA GLY A 90 14.57 -1.65 10.95
C GLY A 90 13.23 -2.30 11.24
N GLU A 91 12.21 -1.52 11.59
CA GLU A 91 10.87 -2.04 11.85
C GLU A 91 10.11 -2.28 10.54
N GLU A 92 9.40 -3.40 10.46
CA GLU A 92 8.60 -3.71 9.28
C GLU A 92 7.42 -2.77 9.13
N MET A 93 7.29 -2.19 7.94
CA MET A 93 6.20 -1.29 7.59
C MET A 93 5.48 -1.81 6.36
N ILE A 94 4.18 -1.56 6.32
CA ILE A 94 3.36 -1.90 5.16
C ILE A 94 2.88 -0.59 4.54
N ALA A 95 3.03 -0.47 3.24
CA ALA A 95 2.45 0.63 2.48
C ALA A 95 1.21 0.09 1.77
N VAL A 96 0.04 0.52 2.21
CA VAL A 96 -1.24 0.07 1.66
C VAL A 96 -1.67 1.01 0.55
N ASN A 97 -2.04 0.45 -0.58
CA ASN A 97 -2.58 1.25 -1.68
C ASN A 97 -4.02 1.65 -1.33
N VAL A 98 -4.22 2.92 -1.01
CA VAL A 98 -5.51 3.43 -0.57
C VAL A 98 -6.57 3.29 -1.65
N ARG A 99 -6.17 3.27 -2.93
CA ARG A 99 -7.10 3.02 -4.04
C ARG A 99 -7.72 1.62 -4.00
N CYS A 100 -7.12 0.71 -3.23
CA CYS A 100 -7.61 -0.66 -3.08
C CYS A 100 -8.53 -0.84 -1.88
N LEU A 101 -8.77 0.22 -1.10
CA LEU A 101 -9.66 0.14 0.06
C LEU A 101 -11.12 0.18 -0.38
N ASP A 102 -11.95 -0.62 0.29
CA ASP A 102 -13.39 -0.62 0.07
C ASP A 102 -14.01 0.63 0.72
N ASP A 103 -15.06 1.16 0.11
CA ASP A 103 -15.87 2.23 0.67
C ASP A 103 -15.10 3.50 1.04
N VAL A 104 -14.00 3.77 0.33
CA VAL A 104 -13.24 5.00 0.50
C VAL A 104 -13.36 5.85 -0.77
N ASP A 105 -13.80 7.10 -0.58
CA ASP A 105 -13.88 8.05 -1.68
C ASP A 105 -12.51 8.71 -1.87
N ILE A 106 -11.78 8.26 -2.89
CA ILE A 106 -10.43 8.76 -3.19
C ILE A 106 -10.44 10.26 -3.43
N THR A 107 -11.50 10.79 -4.01
CA THR A 107 -11.58 12.21 -4.35
C THR A 107 -11.70 13.11 -3.11
N ALA A 108 -12.08 12.54 -1.97
CA ALA A 108 -12.17 13.27 -0.70
C ALA A 108 -10.82 13.34 0.03
N LEU A 109 -9.81 12.64 -0.47
CA LEU A 109 -8.49 12.63 0.16
C LEU A 109 -7.62 13.76 -0.39
N THR A 110 -6.69 14.21 0.44
CA THR A 110 -5.70 15.22 0.05
C THR A 110 -4.31 14.60 0.17
N PRO A 111 -3.85 13.87 -0.86
CA PRO A 111 -2.54 13.22 -0.79
C PRO A 111 -1.41 14.23 -0.71
N THR A 112 -0.39 13.90 0.08
CA THR A 112 0.81 14.71 0.22
C THR A 112 1.87 14.17 -0.75
N PRO A 113 2.50 15.02 -1.57
CA PRO A 113 3.59 14.57 -2.43
C PRO A 113 4.74 14.00 -1.59
N PHE A 114 5.28 12.86 -2.02
CA PHE A 114 6.41 12.20 -1.37
C PHE A 114 7.52 12.00 -2.38
N ASP A 115 8.70 12.55 -2.11
CA ASP A 115 9.82 12.50 -3.05
C ASP A 115 10.61 11.20 -2.87
N GLY A 116 10.02 10.10 -3.29
CA GLY A 116 10.69 8.80 -3.26
C GLY A 116 11.80 8.68 -4.30
N ARG A 117 11.76 9.53 -5.33
CA ARG A 117 12.76 9.50 -6.39
C ARG A 117 14.15 9.87 -5.88
N SER A 118 14.21 10.69 -4.85
CA SER A 118 15.49 11.15 -4.28
C SER A 118 16.08 10.17 -3.26
N LEU A 119 15.39 9.10 -2.93
CA LEU A 119 15.87 8.11 -1.95
C LEU A 119 16.84 7.10 -2.56
#